data_c53f3be8d2a20749bd54612319b011e2
#
_entry.id   c53f3be8d2a20749bd54612319b011e2
#
_cell.length_a   1.000
_cell.length_b   1.000
_cell.length_c   1.000
_cell.angle_alpha   90.00
_cell.angle_beta   90.00
_cell.angle_gamma   90.00
#
_symmetry.space_group_name_H-M   'P 1'
#
loop_
_entity.id
_entity.type
_entity.pdbx_description
1 polymer ?
#
loop_
_entity_poly.entity_id
_entity_poly.type
_entity_poly.pdbx_seq_one_letter_code
_entity_poly.pdbx_strand_id
1 'polypeptide(L)'
;MASNAITPARLAPAALARSLAFGVPVALLGGALLSQYVGGLFPCEMCYWQRWPHAFAIAVAALAFLFPANSRNARLLTALAAIAIAVSGAIGVFHAGVEYGWWEGLTRCSSGGAMTLDEIMNVPLIRCDQVQFSFLSISMAGWNAILSLGSAAAIALLLKRKIA
;
A
#
# COMPACT_ATOMS: atom_id res chain seq x y z
N MET A 1 31.56 35.35 20.32
CA MET A 1 30.15 35.05 19.96
C MET A 1 30.14 33.77 19.11
N ALA A 2 29.83 32.61 19.72
CA ALA A 2 29.79 31.33 19.02
C ALA A 2 28.45 31.24 18.31
N SER A 3 28.47 31.21 16.98
CA SER A 3 27.30 30.96 16.13
C SER A 3 26.86 29.51 16.32
N ASN A 4 25.78 29.30 17.07
CA ASN A 4 25.07 28.01 17.11
C ASN A 4 24.38 27.82 15.76
N ALA A 5 25.10 27.27 14.80
CA ALA A 5 24.50 26.78 13.58
C ALA A 5 23.56 25.60 13.96
N ILE A 6 22.24 25.83 13.86
CA ILE A 6 21.23 24.81 14.04
C ILE A 6 21.38 23.82 12.87
N THR A 7 22.18 22.78 13.10
CA THR A 7 22.24 21.65 12.14
C THR A 7 20.88 20.95 12.17
N PRO A 8 20.15 20.87 11.05
CA PRO A 8 18.86 20.17 11.04
C PRO A 8 19.08 18.74 11.49
N ALA A 9 18.37 18.33 12.54
CA ALA A 9 18.44 16.97 13.09
C ALA A 9 18.03 15.98 12.00
N ARG A 10 19.00 15.31 11.40
CA ARG A 10 18.73 14.21 10.46
C ARG A 10 18.05 13.09 11.25
N LEU A 11 16.84 12.74 10.85
CA LEU A 11 16.14 11.60 11.45
C LEU A 11 17.04 10.36 11.37
N ALA A 12 17.21 9.65 12.50
CA ALA A 12 17.93 8.39 12.50
C ALA A 12 17.29 7.41 11.50
N PRO A 13 18.05 6.61 10.74
CA PRO A 13 17.51 5.74 9.69
C PRO A 13 16.34 4.86 10.15
N ALA A 14 16.39 4.34 11.38
CA ALA A 14 15.30 3.54 11.94
C ALA A 14 14.03 4.37 12.23
N ALA A 15 14.17 5.64 12.62
CA ALA A 15 13.02 6.52 12.81
C ALA A 15 12.35 6.85 11.45
N LEU A 16 13.15 7.14 10.43
CA LEU A 16 12.64 7.35 9.07
C LEU A 16 11.97 6.09 8.52
N ALA A 17 12.57 4.91 8.68
CA ALA A 17 11.98 3.63 8.28
C ALA A 17 10.59 3.42 8.90
N ARG A 18 10.48 3.67 10.21
CA ARG A 18 9.21 3.56 10.94
C ARG A 18 8.17 4.57 10.45
N SER A 19 8.57 5.81 10.21
CA SER A 19 7.67 6.85 9.69
C SER A 19 7.16 6.50 8.28
N LEU A 20 8.01 5.96 7.42
CA LEU A 20 7.61 5.46 6.09
C LEU A 20 6.67 4.25 6.19
N ALA A 21 6.97 3.30 7.10
CA ALA A 21 6.14 2.12 7.31
C ALA A 21 4.72 2.44 7.80
N PHE A 22 4.53 3.57 8.46
CA PHE A 22 3.23 4.08 8.86
C PHE A 22 2.61 5.00 7.81
N GLY A 23 3.34 6.01 7.35
CA GLY A 23 2.83 7.09 6.50
C GLY A 23 2.42 6.62 5.10
N VAL A 24 3.20 5.71 4.49
CA VAL A 24 2.89 5.23 3.13
C VAL A 24 1.57 4.46 3.08
N PRO A 25 1.33 3.43 3.92
CA PRO A 25 0.04 2.73 3.87
C PRO A 25 -1.13 3.61 4.32
N VAL A 26 -0.94 4.58 5.21
CA VAL A 26 -1.97 5.58 5.56
C VAL A 26 -2.34 6.41 4.33
N ALA A 27 -1.37 6.90 3.57
CA ALA A 27 -1.62 7.69 2.37
C ALA A 27 -2.30 6.86 1.26
N LEU A 28 -1.85 5.63 1.02
CA LEU A 28 -2.41 4.77 -0.02
C LEU A 28 -3.82 4.28 0.33
N LEU A 29 -4.03 3.81 1.55
CA LEU A 29 -5.36 3.38 2.01
C LEU A 29 -6.31 4.57 2.12
N GLY A 30 -5.85 5.69 2.66
CA GLY A 30 -6.62 6.94 2.74
C GLY A 30 -7.02 7.45 1.35
N GLY A 31 -6.10 7.47 0.39
CA GLY A 31 -6.38 7.79 -1.00
C GLY A 31 -7.42 6.85 -1.63
N ALA A 32 -7.31 5.54 -1.39
CA ALA A 32 -8.27 4.55 -1.86
C ALA A 32 -9.67 4.72 -1.24
N LEU A 33 -9.76 5.12 0.03
CA LEU A 33 -11.04 5.41 0.69
C LEU A 33 -11.63 6.74 0.19
N LEU A 34 -10.80 7.76 0.01
CA LEU A 34 -11.24 9.05 -0.56
C LEU A 34 -11.75 8.87 -1.98
N SER A 35 -11.06 8.12 -2.83
CA SER A 35 -11.52 7.84 -4.20
C SER A 35 -12.86 7.11 -4.22
N GLN A 36 -13.11 6.23 -3.25
CA GLN A 36 -14.37 5.51 -3.12
C GLN A 36 -15.50 6.41 -2.62
N TYR A 37 -15.32 7.07 -1.47
CA TYR A 37 -16.43 7.76 -0.80
C TYR A 37 -16.65 9.20 -1.28
N VAL A 38 -15.62 9.85 -1.79
CA VAL A 38 -15.69 11.22 -2.32
C VAL A 38 -15.68 11.19 -3.85
N GLY A 39 -14.83 10.35 -4.45
CA GLY A 39 -14.71 10.24 -5.90
C GLY A 39 -15.73 9.32 -6.58
N GLY A 40 -16.54 8.57 -5.82
CA GLY A 40 -17.55 7.66 -6.37
C GLY A 40 -17.01 6.43 -7.10
N LEU A 41 -15.72 6.12 -6.93
CA LEU A 41 -15.08 4.96 -7.56
C LEU A 41 -15.35 3.71 -6.72
N PHE A 42 -16.08 2.76 -7.27
CA PHE A 42 -16.37 1.50 -6.57
C PHE A 42 -15.20 0.54 -6.62
N PRO A 43 -14.71 0.01 -5.48
CA PRO A 43 -13.60 -0.93 -5.46
C PRO A 43 -14.02 -2.31 -5.94
N CYS A 44 -13.20 -2.92 -6.81
CA CYS A 44 -13.32 -4.31 -7.19
C CYS A 44 -12.80 -5.24 -6.06
N GLU A 45 -12.97 -6.55 -6.20
CA GLU A 45 -12.50 -7.53 -5.21
C GLU A 45 -11.00 -7.47 -4.99
N MET A 46 -10.18 -7.41 -6.06
CA MET A 46 -8.72 -7.27 -5.94
C MET A 46 -8.30 -5.94 -5.33
N CYS A 47 -9.10 -4.88 -5.47
CA CYS A 47 -8.88 -3.62 -4.75
C CYS A 47 -8.97 -3.82 -3.23
N TYR A 48 -9.94 -4.60 -2.74
CA TYR A 48 -10.04 -4.94 -1.31
C TYR A 48 -8.85 -5.77 -0.84
N TRP A 49 -8.38 -6.73 -1.64
CA TRP A 49 -7.21 -7.53 -1.28
C TRP A 49 -5.95 -6.67 -1.06
N GLN A 50 -5.79 -5.57 -1.79
CA GLN A 50 -4.69 -4.63 -1.60
C GLN A 50 -4.85 -3.78 -0.33
N ARG A 51 -6.09 -3.49 0.09
CA ARG A 51 -6.37 -2.65 1.26
C ARG A 51 -6.08 -3.35 2.59
N TRP A 52 -6.35 -4.65 2.69
CA TRP A 52 -6.15 -5.40 3.93
C TRP A 52 -4.70 -5.42 4.42
N PRO A 53 -3.70 -5.69 3.58
CA PRO A 53 -2.31 -5.60 4.00
C PRO A 53 -1.91 -4.19 4.42
N HIS A 54 -2.44 -3.14 3.80
CA HIS A 54 -2.19 -1.77 4.24
C HIS A 54 -2.79 -1.47 5.62
N ALA A 55 -4.02 -1.90 5.88
CA ALA A 55 -4.64 -1.74 7.19
C ALA A 55 -3.83 -2.47 8.28
N PHE A 56 -3.38 -3.69 8.00
CA PHE A 56 -2.49 -4.44 8.89
C PHE A 56 -1.15 -3.72 9.09
N ALA A 57 -0.52 -3.21 8.03
CA ALA A 57 0.73 -2.47 8.12
C ALA A 57 0.60 -1.22 8.99
N ILE A 58 -0.51 -0.47 8.89
CA ILE A 58 -0.78 0.70 9.73
C ILE A 58 -0.84 0.30 11.20
N ALA A 59 -1.60 -0.75 11.54
CA ALA A 59 -1.74 -1.20 12.92
C ALA A 59 -0.39 -1.63 13.52
N VAL A 60 0.38 -2.44 12.78
CA VAL A 60 1.69 -2.92 13.22
C VAL A 60 2.71 -1.79 13.32
N ALA A 61 2.73 -0.88 12.34
CA ALA A 61 3.63 0.28 12.37
C ALA A 61 3.27 1.25 13.50
N ALA A 62 2.00 1.44 13.81
CA ALA A 62 1.56 2.23 14.97
C ALA A 62 2.10 1.65 16.28
N LEU A 63 2.02 0.33 16.47
CA LEU A 63 2.62 -0.34 17.63
C LEU A 63 4.13 -0.12 17.74
N ALA A 64 4.84 0.00 16.62
CA ALA A 64 6.28 0.27 16.65
C ALA A 64 6.62 1.62 17.30
N PHE A 65 5.69 2.59 17.31
CA PHE A 65 5.90 3.89 17.97
C PHE A 65 5.90 3.82 19.50
N LEU A 66 5.41 2.75 20.09
CA LEU A 66 5.45 2.53 21.53
C LEU A 66 6.87 2.19 22.04
N PHE A 67 7.82 1.93 21.14
CA PHE A 67 9.18 1.53 21.47
C PHE A 67 10.18 2.55 20.93
N PRO A 68 11.38 2.69 21.55
CA PRO A 68 12.47 3.46 20.97
C PRO A 68 12.80 2.97 19.55
N ALA A 69 13.01 3.88 18.59
CA ALA A 69 13.11 3.54 17.17
C ALA A 69 14.21 2.48 16.84
N ASN A 70 15.29 2.51 17.61
CA ASN A 70 16.42 1.58 17.45
C ASN A 70 16.28 0.26 18.24
N SER A 71 15.21 0.10 19.03
CA SER A 71 14.97 -1.13 19.78
C SER A 71 14.68 -2.29 18.83
N ARG A 72 14.98 -3.51 19.28
CA ARG A 72 14.69 -4.73 18.53
C ARG A 72 13.21 -4.83 18.18
N ASN A 73 12.32 -4.52 19.14
CA ASN A 73 10.87 -4.61 18.94
C ASN A 73 10.37 -3.63 17.89
N ALA A 74 10.79 -2.34 17.95
CA ALA A 74 10.42 -1.36 16.93
C ALA A 74 10.91 -1.78 15.53
N ARG A 75 12.13 -2.28 15.43
CA ARG A 75 12.69 -2.74 14.15
C ARG A 75 11.95 -3.97 13.59
N LEU A 76 11.60 -4.94 14.44
CA LEU A 76 10.84 -6.12 14.03
C LEU A 76 9.43 -5.73 13.55
N LEU A 77 8.72 -4.88 14.30
CA LEU A 77 7.40 -4.38 13.92
C LEU A 77 7.46 -3.57 12.61
N THR A 78 8.47 -2.71 12.45
CA THR A 78 8.68 -1.95 11.21
C THR A 78 8.96 -2.89 10.02
N ALA A 79 9.76 -3.94 10.21
CA ALA A 79 10.02 -4.93 9.17
C ALA A 79 8.75 -5.73 8.81
N LEU A 80 7.94 -6.10 9.79
CA LEU A 80 6.66 -6.79 9.56
C LEU A 80 5.68 -5.91 8.78
N ALA A 81 5.60 -4.61 9.11
CA ALA A 81 4.81 -3.65 8.35
C ALA A 81 5.32 -3.51 6.91
N ALA A 82 6.65 -3.48 6.70
CA ALA A 82 7.23 -3.43 5.36
C ALA A 82 6.90 -4.68 4.52
N ILE A 83 6.86 -5.86 5.14
CA ILE A 83 6.42 -7.09 4.47
C ILE A 83 4.95 -6.98 4.05
N ALA A 84 4.07 -6.50 4.93
CA ALA A 84 2.67 -6.31 4.59
C ALA A 84 2.48 -5.29 3.45
N ILE A 85 3.24 -4.19 3.44
CA ILE A 85 3.24 -3.22 2.34
C ILE A 85 3.70 -3.90 1.04
N ALA A 86 4.75 -4.73 1.08
CA ALA A 86 5.24 -5.47 -0.08
C ALA A 86 4.19 -6.45 -0.61
N VAL A 87 3.44 -7.13 0.28
CA VAL A 87 2.32 -8.01 -0.11
C VAL A 87 1.24 -7.23 -0.85
N SER A 88 0.83 -6.05 -0.34
CA SER A 88 -0.10 -5.18 -1.07
C SER A 88 0.42 -4.79 -2.45
N GLY A 89 1.71 -4.43 -2.53
CA GLY A 89 2.36 -4.10 -3.80
C GLY A 89 2.38 -5.27 -4.78
N ALA A 90 2.66 -6.49 -4.32
CA ALA A 90 2.64 -7.70 -5.15
C ALA A 90 1.22 -8.00 -5.68
N ILE A 91 0.20 -7.85 -4.85
CA ILE A 91 -1.21 -7.93 -5.30
C ILE A 91 -1.50 -6.84 -6.32
N GLY A 92 -0.96 -5.62 -6.13
CA GLY A 92 -1.06 -4.51 -7.08
C GLY A 92 -0.44 -4.81 -8.44
N VAL A 93 0.73 -5.45 -8.48
CA VAL A 93 1.36 -5.93 -9.74
C VAL A 93 0.45 -6.92 -10.45
N PHE A 94 -0.06 -7.90 -9.71
CA PHE A 94 -0.97 -8.91 -10.26
C PHE A 94 -2.23 -8.24 -10.82
N HIS A 95 -2.85 -7.35 -10.06
CA HIS A 95 -4.07 -6.64 -10.47
C HIS A 95 -3.83 -5.75 -11.70
N ALA A 96 -2.75 -4.98 -11.73
CA ALA A 96 -2.39 -4.17 -12.90
C ALA A 96 -2.18 -5.05 -14.15
N GLY A 97 -1.58 -6.22 -14.02
CA GLY A 97 -1.45 -7.16 -15.12
C GLY A 97 -2.77 -7.72 -15.62
N VAL A 98 -3.77 -7.90 -14.74
CA VAL A 98 -5.14 -8.24 -15.15
C VAL A 98 -5.80 -7.06 -15.90
N GLU A 99 -5.65 -5.82 -15.39
CA GLU A 99 -6.18 -4.62 -16.02
C GLU A 99 -5.58 -4.38 -17.43
N TYR A 100 -4.30 -4.72 -17.62
CA TYR A 100 -3.60 -4.57 -18.91
C TYR A 100 -3.69 -5.80 -19.81
N GLY A 101 -4.43 -6.84 -19.38
CA GLY A 101 -4.62 -8.06 -20.17
C GLY A 101 -3.39 -8.94 -20.31
N TRP A 102 -2.41 -8.84 -19.39
CA TRP A 102 -1.20 -9.69 -19.41
C TRP A 102 -1.50 -11.13 -18.96
N TRP A 103 -2.50 -11.28 -18.09
CA TRP A 103 -3.00 -12.58 -17.61
C TRP A 103 -4.44 -12.47 -17.15
N GLU A 104 -5.10 -13.63 -16.99
CA GLU A 104 -6.47 -13.72 -16.50
C GLU A 104 -6.54 -13.47 -14.99
N GLY A 105 -7.62 -12.82 -14.54
CA GLY A 105 -7.86 -12.57 -13.13
C GLY A 105 -8.39 -13.81 -12.41
N LEU A 106 -8.08 -13.90 -11.11
CA LEU A 106 -8.50 -15.00 -10.24
C LEU A 106 -9.88 -14.78 -9.61
N THR A 107 -10.47 -13.61 -9.76
CA THR A 107 -11.73 -13.25 -9.12
C THR A 107 -12.91 -13.43 -10.07
N ARG A 108 -14.10 -13.59 -9.52
CA ARG A 108 -15.35 -13.71 -10.31
C ARG A 108 -15.60 -12.51 -11.21
N CYS A 109 -15.11 -11.34 -10.82
CA CYS A 109 -15.20 -10.09 -11.61
C CYS A 109 -14.44 -10.16 -12.92
N SER A 110 -13.34 -10.94 -12.98
CA SER A 110 -12.48 -11.09 -14.16
C SER A 110 -12.75 -12.38 -14.93
N SER A 111 -13.40 -13.39 -14.32
CA SER A 111 -13.58 -14.72 -14.92
C SER A 111 -14.87 -14.90 -15.71
N GLY A 112 -15.71 -13.87 -15.86
CA GLY A 112 -16.97 -13.99 -16.61
C GLY A 112 -17.91 -15.07 -16.09
N GLY A 113 -17.77 -15.46 -14.81
CA GLY A 113 -18.62 -16.45 -14.18
C GLY A 113 -20.09 -16.03 -14.24
N ALA A 114 -20.99 -17.00 -14.51
CA ALA A 114 -22.41 -16.76 -14.60
C ALA A 114 -22.93 -16.08 -13.32
N MET A 115 -23.22 -14.80 -13.41
CA MET A 115 -23.91 -14.06 -12.37
C MET A 115 -25.37 -14.46 -12.40
N THR A 116 -25.98 -14.63 -11.24
CA THR A 116 -27.43 -14.81 -11.16
C THR A 116 -28.15 -13.56 -11.63
N LEU A 117 -29.37 -13.70 -12.14
CA LEU A 117 -30.16 -12.56 -12.64
C LEU A 117 -30.33 -11.45 -11.59
N ASP A 118 -30.39 -11.83 -10.33
CA ASP A 118 -30.54 -10.96 -9.18
C ASP A 118 -29.25 -10.14 -8.89
N GLU A 119 -28.08 -10.75 -9.07
CA GLU A 119 -26.78 -10.07 -8.99
C GLU A 119 -26.59 -9.06 -10.13
N ILE A 120 -27.06 -9.38 -11.35
CA ILE A 120 -26.96 -8.48 -12.50
C ILE A 120 -27.88 -7.25 -12.31
N MET A 121 -29.03 -7.42 -11.66
CA MET A 121 -30.04 -6.36 -11.51
C MET A 121 -29.75 -5.40 -10.34
N ASN A 122 -29.04 -5.84 -9.31
CA ASN A 122 -28.94 -5.10 -8.04
C ASN A 122 -27.52 -4.67 -7.64
N VAL A 123 -26.46 -5.10 -8.33
CA VAL A 123 -25.08 -4.74 -8.00
C VAL A 123 -24.41 -4.11 -9.23
N PRO A 124 -23.77 -2.94 -9.10
CA PRO A 124 -22.98 -2.38 -10.19
C PRO A 124 -21.88 -3.39 -10.56
N LEU A 125 -21.83 -3.76 -11.82
CA LEU A 125 -20.89 -4.74 -12.38
C LEU A 125 -19.48 -4.13 -12.40
N ILE A 126 -18.76 -4.30 -11.29
CA ILE A 126 -17.41 -3.75 -11.15
C ILE A 126 -16.42 -4.83 -11.58
N ARG A 127 -15.79 -4.60 -12.72
CA ARG A 127 -14.84 -5.53 -13.33
C ARG A 127 -13.42 -5.23 -12.87
N CYS A 128 -12.67 -6.28 -12.54
CA CYS A 128 -11.25 -6.17 -12.14
C CYS A 128 -10.30 -6.08 -13.35
N ASP A 129 -10.77 -6.40 -14.54
CA ASP A 129 -10.03 -6.35 -15.80
C ASP A 129 -10.22 -5.02 -16.55
N GLN A 130 -10.86 -4.03 -15.93
CA GLN A 130 -11.05 -2.70 -16.50
C GLN A 130 -10.47 -1.63 -15.60
N VAL A 131 -9.61 -0.79 -16.18
CA VAL A 131 -9.05 0.36 -15.48
C VAL A 131 -10.15 1.39 -15.22
N GLN A 132 -10.58 1.54 -13.96
CA GLN A 132 -11.59 2.53 -13.58
C GLN A 132 -11.03 3.95 -13.55
N PHE A 133 -9.78 4.11 -13.15
CA PHE A 133 -9.08 5.39 -13.07
C PHE A 133 -7.60 5.21 -13.34
N SER A 134 -7.04 6.08 -14.15
CA SER A 134 -5.60 6.13 -14.42
C SER A 134 -5.07 7.56 -14.26
N PHE A 135 -3.87 7.67 -13.73
CA PHE A 135 -3.11 8.92 -13.65
C PHE A 135 -1.77 8.70 -14.33
N LEU A 136 -1.40 9.58 -15.26
CA LEU A 136 -0.19 9.44 -16.10
C LEU A 136 -0.14 8.06 -16.81
N SER A 137 -1.27 7.60 -17.34
CA SER A 137 -1.42 6.29 -18.01
C SER A 137 -1.13 5.05 -17.13
N ILE A 138 -1.01 5.22 -15.83
CA ILE A 138 -0.82 4.14 -14.87
C ILE A 138 -2.11 4.01 -14.05
N SER A 139 -2.63 2.77 -13.93
CA SER A 139 -3.81 2.47 -13.15
C SER A 139 -3.57 2.68 -11.64
N MET A 140 -4.65 2.77 -10.85
CA MET A 140 -4.51 2.82 -9.39
C MET A 140 -3.80 1.60 -8.82
N ALA A 141 -4.04 0.41 -9.38
CA ALA A 141 -3.33 -0.81 -8.98
C ALA A 141 -1.84 -0.73 -9.33
N GLY A 142 -1.50 -0.18 -10.49
CA GLY A 142 -0.11 0.08 -10.90
C GLY A 142 0.60 1.07 -9.96
N TRP A 143 -0.05 2.16 -9.59
CA TRP A 143 0.49 3.10 -8.61
C TRP A 143 0.66 2.48 -7.22
N ASN A 144 -0.30 1.65 -6.77
CA ASN A 144 -0.13 0.90 -5.54
C ASN A 144 1.09 -0.01 -5.61
N ALA A 145 1.29 -0.74 -6.71
CA ALA A 145 2.44 -1.61 -6.90
C ALA A 145 3.77 -0.84 -6.78
N ILE A 146 3.92 0.27 -7.51
CA ILE A 146 5.15 1.08 -7.54
C ILE A 146 5.46 1.66 -6.17
N LEU A 147 4.49 2.32 -5.54
CA LEU A 147 4.69 3.01 -4.27
C LEU A 147 4.89 2.04 -3.12
N SER A 148 4.15 0.93 -3.09
CA SER A 148 4.28 -0.08 -2.05
C SER A 148 5.59 -0.84 -2.13
N LEU A 149 5.97 -1.36 -3.30
CA LEU A 149 7.24 -2.08 -3.46
C LEU A 149 8.45 -1.15 -3.28
N GLY A 150 8.39 0.06 -3.83
CA GLY A 150 9.44 1.06 -3.66
C GLY A 150 9.64 1.46 -2.20
N SER A 151 8.54 1.70 -1.47
CA SER A 151 8.64 2.04 -0.04
C SER A 151 9.10 0.86 0.82
N ALA A 152 8.62 -0.36 0.56
CA ALA A 152 9.06 -1.55 1.27
C ALA A 152 10.57 -1.79 1.08
N ALA A 153 11.09 -1.62 -0.14
CA ALA A 153 12.53 -1.68 -0.42
C ALA A 153 13.30 -0.58 0.33
N ALA A 154 12.81 0.66 0.30
CA ALA A 154 13.43 1.78 1.03
C ALA A 154 13.47 1.52 2.55
N ILE A 155 12.38 1.03 3.14
CA ILE A 155 12.31 0.68 4.56
C ILE A 155 13.32 -0.42 4.88
N ALA A 156 13.42 -1.48 4.06
CA ALA A 156 14.37 -2.56 4.25
C ALA A 156 15.83 -2.07 4.21
N LEU A 157 16.16 -1.17 3.28
CA LEU A 157 17.48 -0.56 3.17
C LEU A 157 17.81 0.32 4.39
N LEU A 158 16.84 1.11 4.87
CA LEU A 158 17.02 1.94 6.06
C LEU A 158 17.22 1.11 7.33
N LEU A 159 16.50 -0.01 7.46
CA LEU A 159 16.65 -0.94 8.57
C LEU A 159 18.00 -1.68 8.56
N LYS A 160 18.61 -1.89 7.39
CA LYS A 160 19.96 -2.49 7.28
C LYS A 160 21.08 -1.52 7.68
N ARG A 161 20.87 -0.21 7.58
CA ARG A 161 21.87 0.78 7.97
C ARG A 161 22.09 0.73 9.49
N LYS A 162 23.29 0.39 9.91
CA LYS A 162 23.72 0.56 11.30
C LYS A 162 23.95 2.05 11.55
N ILE A 163 23.56 2.52 12.73
CA ILE A 163 23.99 3.87 13.18
C ILE A 163 25.48 3.73 13.46
N ALA A 164 26.30 4.43 12.68
CA ALA A 164 27.71 4.59 12.97
C ALA A 164 27.86 5.56 14.16
#